data_ebeeb962623361ea735596737c837fd0
#
_entry.id   ebeeb962623361ea735596737c837fd0
#
_cell.length_a   1.000
_cell.length_b   1.000
_cell.length_c   1.000
_cell.angle_alpha   90.00
_cell.angle_beta   90.00
_cell.angle_gamma   90.00
#
_symmetry.space_group_name_H-M   'P 1'
#
loop_
_entity.id
_entity.type
_entity.pdbx_description
1 polymer ?
#
loop_
_entity_poly.entity_id
_entity_poly.type
_entity_poly.pdbx_seq_one_letter_code
_entity_poly.pdbx_strand_id
1 'polypeptide(L)'
;MTQEICLSISKDIGADWKNVLRHLGMKDTAIRNLDEDYKNYKVAEKCYQGLIEWQKEKGPEEARTKQLCGALREANCLEALNTLLSRGGM
;
A
#
# COMPACT_ATOMS: atom_id res chain seq x y z
N MET A 1 -4.91 10.63 2.18
CA MET A 1 -3.48 10.38 1.88
C MET A 1 -3.10 11.01 0.55
N THR A 2 -1.95 11.63 0.50
CA THR A 2 -1.44 12.22 -0.73
C THR A 2 -0.64 11.18 -1.53
N GLN A 3 -0.37 11.48 -2.78
CA GLN A 3 0.48 10.63 -3.61
C GLN A 3 1.89 10.53 -3.03
N GLU A 4 2.41 11.61 -2.47
CA GLU A 4 3.73 11.62 -1.85
C GLU A 4 3.82 10.65 -0.67
N ILE A 5 2.79 10.62 0.16
CA ILE A 5 2.74 9.71 1.30
C ILE A 5 2.69 8.26 0.80
N CYS A 6 1.85 7.98 -0.19
CA CYS A 6 1.75 6.65 -0.78
C CYS A 6 3.08 6.18 -1.35
N LEU A 7 3.79 7.07 -2.04
CA LEU A 7 5.09 6.74 -2.62
C LEU A 7 6.13 6.46 -1.54
N SER A 8 6.17 7.30 -0.50
CA SER A 8 7.08 7.10 0.62
C SER A 8 6.83 5.76 1.32
N ILE A 9 5.56 5.47 1.60
CA ILE A 9 5.15 4.21 2.22
C ILE A 9 5.57 3.03 1.34
N SER A 10 5.37 3.15 0.03
CA SER A 10 5.72 2.09 -0.90
C SER A 10 7.21 1.75 -0.87
N LYS A 11 8.05 2.75 -0.74
CA LYS A 11 9.50 2.55 -0.61
C LYS A 11 9.83 1.81 0.69
N ASP A 12 9.15 2.15 1.77
CA ASP A 12 9.39 1.52 3.06
C ASP A 12 8.87 0.08 3.11
N ILE A 13 7.77 -0.21 2.40
CA ILE A 13 7.19 -1.55 2.35
C ILE A 13 8.12 -2.53 1.63
N GLY A 14 8.66 -2.12 0.49
CA GLY A 14 9.60 -2.94 -0.26
C GLY A 14 9.01 -4.30 -0.67
N ALA A 15 9.74 -5.37 -0.40
CA ALA A 15 9.40 -6.72 -0.86
C ALA A 15 8.08 -7.27 -0.28
N ASP A 16 7.58 -6.68 0.80
CA ASP A 16 6.32 -7.13 1.42
C ASP A 16 5.07 -6.54 0.78
N TRP A 17 5.22 -5.86 -0.33
CA TRP A 17 4.12 -5.15 -0.97
C TRP A 17 2.92 -6.06 -1.30
N LYS A 18 3.16 -7.29 -1.71
CA LYS A 18 2.08 -8.22 -2.00
C LYS A 18 1.29 -8.58 -0.75
N ASN A 19 2.01 -8.80 0.37
CA ASN A 19 1.35 -9.11 1.64
C ASN A 19 0.49 -7.96 2.12
N VAL A 20 0.99 -6.73 2.02
CA VAL A 20 0.22 -5.55 2.41
C VAL A 20 -1.06 -5.46 1.59
N LEU A 21 -0.98 -5.65 0.27
CA LEU A 21 -2.16 -5.59 -0.58
C LEU A 21 -3.16 -6.70 -0.25
N ARG A 22 -2.69 -7.89 0.11
CA ARG A 22 -3.57 -8.97 0.55
C ARG A 22 -4.32 -8.59 1.80
N HIS A 23 -3.63 -8.02 2.77
CA HIS A 23 -4.27 -7.56 4.01
C HIS A 23 -5.27 -6.43 3.78
N LEU A 24 -5.11 -5.70 2.69
CA LEU A 24 -6.06 -4.66 2.28
C LEU A 24 -7.28 -5.24 1.54
N GLY A 25 -7.29 -6.55 1.32
CA GLY A 25 -8.41 -7.21 0.68
C GLY A 25 -8.28 -7.37 -0.83
N MET A 26 -7.14 -7.02 -1.39
CA MET A 26 -6.92 -7.20 -2.82
C MET A 26 -6.76 -8.68 -3.16
N LYS A 27 -7.43 -9.13 -4.20
CA LYS A 27 -7.38 -10.54 -4.60
C LYS A 27 -6.02 -10.89 -5.20
N ASP A 28 -5.59 -12.14 -5.03
CA ASP A 28 -4.31 -12.60 -5.57
C ASP A 28 -4.22 -12.44 -7.09
N THR A 29 -5.35 -12.65 -7.80
CA THR A 29 -5.38 -12.42 -9.26
C THR A 29 -5.08 -10.96 -9.59
N ALA A 30 -5.65 -10.03 -8.84
CA ALA A 30 -5.42 -8.61 -9.07
C ALA A 30 -3.96 -8.25 -8.80
N ILE A 31 -3.39 -8.81 -7.72
CA ILE A 31 -1.99 -8.58 -7.37
C ILE A 31 -1.06 -9.14 -8.46
N ARG A 32 -1.37 -10.33 -8.96
CA ARG A 32 -0.59 -10.96 -10.03
C ARG A 32 -0.64 -10.14 -11.31
N ASN A 33 -1.82 -9.66 -11.68
CA ASN A 33 -1.98 -8.83 -12.87
C ASN A 33 -1.19 -7.54 -12.75
N LEU A 34 -1.21 -6.94 -11.55
CA LEU A 34 -0.44 -5.74 -11.27
C LEU A 34 1.05 -6.00 -11.43
N ASP A 35 1.53 -7.11 -10.88
CA ASP A 35 2.94 -7.50 -10.97
C ASP A 35 3.36 -7.70 -12.44
N GLU A 36 2.49 -8.33 -13.25
CA GLU A 36 2.74 -8.52 -14.68
C GLU A 36 2.74 -7.20 -15.45
N ASP A 37 1.74 -6.37 -15.19
CA ASP A 37 1.59 -5.10 -15.89
C ASP A 37 2.77 -4.16 -15.65
N TYR A 38 3.36 -4.24 -14.47
CA TYR A 38 4.48 -3.37 -14.09
C TYR A 38 5.77 -4.16 -13.86
N LYS A 39 5.92 -5.27 -14.56
CA LYS A 39 7.05 -6.19 -14.32
C LYS A 39 8.43 -5.55 -14.50
N ASN A 40 8.52 -4.52 -15.33
CA ASN A 40 9.79 -3.83 -15.57
C ASN A 40 10.03 -2.65 -14.63
N TYR A 41 9.10 -2.45 -13.69
CA TYR A 41 9.18 -1.37 -12.73
C TYR A 41 9.76 -1.87 -11.41
N LYS A 42 10.30 -0.96 -10.62
CA LYS A 42 10.81 -1.28 -9.29
C LYS A 42 9.65 -1.69 -8.36
N VAL A 43 9.99 -2.46 -7.33
CA VAL A 43 9.02 -2.94 -6.34
C VAL A 43 8.23 -1.79 -5.72
N ALA A 44 8.91 -0.69 -5.39
CA ALA A 44 8.23 0.47 -4.81
C ALA A 44 7.15 1.02 -5.74
N GLU A 45 7.43 1.06 -7.04
CA GLU A 45 6.45 1.53 -8.02
C GLU A 45 5.27 0.58 -8.12
N LYS A 46 5.52 -0.73 -8.11
CA LYS A 46 4.45 -1.73 -8.11
C LYS A 46 3.55 -1.57 -6.89
N CYS A 47 4.15 -1.38 -5.72
CA CYS A 47 3.41 -1.16 -4.48
C CYS A 47 2.57 0.11 -4.57
N TYR A 48 3.17 1.18 -5.06
CA TYR A 48 2.48 2.45 -5.24
C TYR A 48 1.24 2.30 -6.12
N GLN A 49 1.39 1.65 -7.28
CA GLN A 49 0.26 1.42 -8.18
C GLN A 49 -0.83 0.58 -7.52
N GLY A 50 -0.43 -0.41 -6.73
CA GLY A 50 -1.37 -1.23 -5.98
C GLY A 50 -2.17 -0.43 -4.98
N LEU A 51 -1.50 0.47 -4.26
CA LEU A 51 -2.18 1.34 -3.29
C LEU A 51 -3.15 2.30 -3.98
N ILE A 52 -2.78 2.83 -5.14
CA ILE A 52 -3.66 3.71 -5.91
C ILE A 52 -4.92 2.95 -6.35
N GLU A 53 -4.75 1.74 -6.88
CA GLU A 53 -5.89 0.91 -7.30
C GLU A 53 -6.80 0.58 -6.12
N TRP A 54 -6.22 0.23 -4.98
CA TRP A 54 -6.99 -0.07 -3.77
C TRP A 54 -7.82 1.14 -3.33
N GLN A 55 -7.24 2.33 -3.36
CA GLN A 55 -7.93 3.54 -2.91
C GLN A 55 -9.15 3.88 -3.78
N LYS A 56 -9.11 3.56 -5.06
CA LYS A 56 -10.24 3.84 -5.95
C LYS A 56 -11.53 3.15 -5.54
N GLU A 57 -11.41 1.99 -4.89
CA GLU A 57 -12.56 1.17 -4.55
C GLU A 57 -13.07 1.36 -3.14
N LYS A 58 -12.42 2.21 -2.36
CA LYS A 58 -12.75 2.34 -0.94
C LYS A 58 -13.49 3.64 -0.63
N GLY A 59 -14.07 3.69 0.56
CA GLY A 59 -14.85 4.83 1.02
C GLY A 59 -14.00 5.98 1.53
N PRO A 60 -14.43 6.62 2.65
CA PRO A 60 -13.75 7.81 3.14
C PRO A 60 -12.28 7.60 3.46
N GLU A 61 -11.51 8.67 3.34
CA GLU A 61 -10.08 8.62 3.59
C GLU A 61 -9.72 8.11 4.99
N GLU A 62 -10.51 8.50 6.00
CA GLU A 62 -10.27 8.03 7.36
C GLU A 62 -10.32 6.52 7.47
N ALA A 63 -11.32 5.90 6.84
CA ALA A 63 -11.46 4.46 6.84
C ALA A 63 -10.30 3.80 6.10
N ARG A 64 -9.88 4.40 4.99
CA ARG A 64 -8.74 3.89 4.23
C ARG A 64 -7.45 3.96 5.03
N THR A 65 -7.22 5.06 5.73
CA THR A 65 -6.03 5.23 6.56
C THR A 65 -5.98 4.18 7.67
N LYS A 66 -7.10 3.96 8.36
CA LYS A 66 -7.17 2.94 9.40
C LYS A 66 -6.91 1.56 8.87
N GLN A 67 -7.49 1.23 7.72
CA GLN A 67 -7.32 -0.07 7.10
C GLN A 67 -5.87 -0.29 6.69
N LEU A 68 -5.24 0.74 6.14
CA LEU A 68 -3.84 0.65 5.75
C LEU A 68 -2.93 0.49 6.96
N CYS A 69 -3.19 1.21 8.05
CA CYS A 69 -2.43 1.04 9.29
C CYS A 69 -2.51 -0.41 9.78
N GLY A 70 -3.70 -0.99 9.76
CA GLY A 70 -3.90 -2.38 10.15
C GLY A 70 -3.13 -3.34 9.25
N ALA A 71 -3.18 -3.12 7.95
CA ALA A 71 -2.47 -3.97 6.99
C ALA A 71 -0.95 -3.90 7.18
N LEU A 72 -0.43 -2.70 7.40
CA LEU A 72 1.00 -2.53 7.63
C LEU A 72 1.46 -3.22 8.91
N ARG A 73 0.64 -3.15 9.96
CA ARG A 73 0.92 -3.82 11.21
C ARG A 73 0.92 -5.34 11.03
N GLU A 74 -0.09 -5.86 10.35
CA GLU A 74 -0.20 -7.30 10.12
C GLU A 74 0.93 -7.84 9.25
N ALA A 75 1.38 -7.06 8.28
CA ALA A 75 2.50 -7.41 7.41
C ALA A 75 3.85 -7.12 8.07
N ASN A 76 3.86 -6.60 9.29
CA ASN A 76 5.05 -6.24 10.04
C ASN A 76 5.91 -5.18 9.33
N CYS A 77 5.26 -4.28 8.61
CA CYS A 77 5.94 -3.18 7.91
C CYS A 77 5.95 -1.95 8.81
N LEU A 78 6.74 -2.00 9.87
CA LEU A 78 6.71 -0.98 10.91
C LEU A 78 7.26 0.37 10.46
N GLU A 79 8.25 0.38 9.59
CA GLU A 79 8.77 1.64 9.03
C GLU A 79 7.70 2.38 8.23
N ALA A 80 7.01 1.64 7.37
CA ALA A 80 5.92 2.21 6.58
C ALA A 80 4.80 2.71 7.47
N LEU A 81 4.48 1.96 8.53
CA LEU A 81 3.47 2.37 9.50
C LEU A 81 3.87 3.68 10.18
N ASN A 82 5.12 3.79 10.62
CA ASN A 82 5.62 5.02 11.22
C ASN A 82 5.53 6.20 10.26
N THR A 83 5.89 5.99 9.02
CA THR A 83 5.79 7.02 7.99
C THR A 83 4.36 7.49 7.82
N LEU A 84 3.42 6.55 7.74
CA LEU A 84 2.01 6.87 7.60
C LEU A 84 1.49 7.67 8.80
N LEU A 85 1.82 7.23 10.01
CA LEU A 85 1.37 7.91 11.22
C LEU A 85 1.97 9.30 11.37
N SER A 86 3.24 9.46 10.99
CA SER A 86 3.93 10.75 11.10
C SER A 86 3.50 11.76 10.05
N ARG A 87 3.26 11.28 8.82
CA ARG A 87 3.01 12.16 7.67
C ARG A 87 1.56 12.14 7.22
N GLY A 88 0.79 11.16 7.67
CA GLY A 88 -0.59 10.98 7.25
C GLY A 88 -1.61 11.89 7.90
N GLY A 89 -1.18 12.78 8.78
CA GLY A 89 -2.06 13.77 9.37
C GLY A 89 -2.94 13.27 10.50
N MET A 90 -2.53 12.26 11.17
CA MET A 90 -3.27 11.73 12.31
C MET A 90 -3.01 12.53 13.57
#